data_4c2b7c33a9dc5f1ffa1d1f5163e52b6b
#
_entry.id   4c2b7c33a9dc5f1ffa1d1f5163e52b6b
#
_cell.length_a   1.000
_cell.length_b   1.000
_cell.length_c   1.000
_cell.angle_alpha   90.00
_cell.angle_beta   90.00
_cell.angle_gamma   90.00
#
_symmetry.space_group_name_H-M   'P 1'
#
loop_
_entity.id
_entity.type
_entity.pdbx_description
1 polymer ?
#
loop_
_entity_poly.entity_id
_entity_poly.type
_entity_poly.pdbx_seq_one_letter_code
_entity_poly.pdbx_strand_id
1 'polypeptide(L)'
;MHQQHKLSHQDAMRVVEVIRAELEQQGKGAAIAVADAHGELLAFLRTDGCKLPSIQIAINKAFTAAREQKPSRAVGDSSRDHQWPMTNFGDLRYTAWGGGVPLVYAGQVVGGVGVSGLPEEEDMVLA
;
A
#
# COMPACT_ATOMS: atom_id res chain seq x y z
N MET A 1 24.91 14.81 7.25
CA MET A 1 23.48 14.61 7.58
C MET A 1 22.67 14.60 6.30
N HIS A 2 21.69 13.72 6.23
CA HIS A 2 20.83 13.63 5.07
C HIS A 2 19.56 14.43 5.31
N GLN A 3 19.08 15.11 4.28
CA GLN A 3 17.76 15.70 4.28
C GLN A 3 16.82 14.78 3.52
N GLN A 4 15.65 14.52 4.09
CA GLN A 4 14.63 13.68 3.48
C GLN A 4 13.32 14.45 3.41
N HIS A 5 12.62 14.28 2.29
CA HIS A 5 11.23 14.69 2.20
C HIS A 5 10.37 13.74 3.04
N LYS A 6 9.46 14.29 3.80
CA LYS A 6 8.52 13.51 4.59
C LYS A 6 7.11 13.71 4.06
N LEU A 7 6.38 12.62 3.93
CA LEU A 7 4.97 12.68 3.59
C LEU A 7 4.21 13.22 4.79
N SER A 8 3.46 14.30 4.62
CA SER A 8 2.61 14.83 5.67
C SER A 8 1.30 14.05 5.75
N HIS A 9 0.61 14.13 6.92
CA HIS A 9 -0.71 13.52 7.03
C HIS A 9 -1.72 14.16 6.06
N GLN A 10 -1.54 15.44 5.74
CA GLN A 10 -2.39 16.11 4.75
C GLN A 10 -2.19 15.53 3.36
N ASP A 11 -0.95 15.27 2.96
CA ASP A 11 -0.65 14.62 1.69
C ASP A 11 -1.21 13.18 1.66
N ALA A 12 -1.06 12.45 2.76
CA ALA A 12 -1.60 11.10 2.88
C ALA A 12 -3.13 11.11 2.74
N MET A 13 -3.82 12.07 3.33
CA MET A 13 -5.26 12.20 3.19
C MET A 13 -5.69 12.51 1.76
N ARG A 14 -4.90 13.29 1.02
CA ARG A 14 -5.20 13.56 -0.40
C ARG A 14 -5.13 12.28 -1.22
N VAL A 15 -4.14 11.44 -0.97
CA VAL A 15 -4.03 10.14 -1.64
C VAL A 15 -5.27 9.30 -1.35
N VAL A 16 -5.67 9.21 -0.08
CA VAL A 16 -6.87 8.48 0.33
C VAL A 16 -8.11 9.03 -0.40
N GLU A 17 -8.26 10.35 -0.47
CA GLU A 17 -9.42 10.98 -1.12
C GLU A 17 -9.51 10.68 -2.60
N VAL A 18 -8.39 10.68 -3.32
CA VAL A 18 -8.38 10.38 -4.75
C VAL A 18 -8.87 8.95 -4.99
N ILE A 19 -8.39 8.00 -4.20
CA ILE A 19 -8.78 6.59 -4.34
C ILE A 19 -10.23 6.40 -3.89
N ARG A 20 -10.64 7.04 -2.80
CA ARG A 20 -12.02 6.99 -2.32
C ARG A 20 -13.01 7.45 -3.40
N ALA A 21 -12.70 8.57 -4.06
CA ALA A 21 -13.56 9.10 -5.11
C ALA A 21 -13.71 8.10 -6.26
N GLU A 22 -12.62 7.44 -6.64
CA GLU A 22 -12.65 6.43 -7.70
C GLU A 22 -13.48 5.22 -7.29
N LEU A 23 -13.34 4.75 -6.06
CA LEU A 23 -14.13 3.63 -5.54
C LEU A 23 -15.61 3.94 -5.54
N GLU A 24 -16.00 5.14 -5.09
CA GLU A 24 -17.40 5.56 -5.07
C GLU A 24 -17.97 5.65 -6.48
N GLN A 25 -17.18 6.15 -7.43
CA GLN A 25 -17.58 6.22 -8.82
C GLN A 25 -17.87 4.83 -9.39
N GLN A 26 -17.08 3.84 -8.99
CA GLN A 26 -17.26 2.44 -9.42
C GLN A 26 -18.29 1.69 -8.60
N GLY A 27 -18.80 2.27 -7.52
CA GLY A 27 -19.74 1.60 -6.62
C GLY A 27 -19.13 0.45 -5.84
N LYS A 28 -17.84 0.52 -5.52
CA LYS A 28 -17.09 -0.56 -4.85
C LYS A 28 -16.59 -0.13 -3.49
N GLY A 29 -16.43 -1.10 -2.58
CA GLY A 29 -15.89 -0.90 -1.25
C GLY A 29 -14.52 -1.55 -1.11
N ALA A 30 -13.61 -0.85 -0.43
CA ALA A 30 -12.27 -1.34 -0.18
C ALA A 30 -11.64 -0.63 1.01
N ALA A 31 -10.48 -1.12 1.46
CA ALA A 31 -9.64 -0.44 2.43
C ALA A 31 -8.49 0.25 1.72
N ILE A 32 -8.16 1.45 2.18
CA ILE A 32 -7.09 2.28 1.64
C ILE A 32 -6.16 2.64 2.78
N ALA A 33 -4.88 2.34 2.66
CA ALA A 33 -3.87 2.66 3.67
C ALA A 33 -2.73 3.46 3.02
N VAL A 34 -2.23 4.45 3.74
CA VAL A 34 -1.05 5.21 3.34
C VAL A 34 -0.04 5.16 4.49
N ALA A 35 1.17 4.74 4.17
CA ALA A 35 2.27 4.62 5.11
C ALA A 35 3.35 5.65 4.79
N ASP A 36 4.16 5.99 5.79
CA ASP A 36 5.35 6.83 5.60
C ASP A 36 6.51 6.01 5.00
N ALA A 37 7.68 6.64 4.86
CA ALA A 37 8.84 5.99 4.25
C ALA A 37 9.39 4.82 5.08
N HIS A 38 9.05 4.75 6.37
CA HIS A 38 9.42 3.62 7.24
C HIS A 38 8.40 2.50 7.21
N GLY A 39 7.28 2.71 6.51
CA GLY A 39 6.21 1.74 6.45
C GLY A 39 5.14 1.90 7.53
N GLU A 40 5.27 2.90 8.40
CA GLU A 40 4.29 3.12 9.46
C GLU A 40 3.06 3.88 8.96
N LEU A 41 1.90 3.48 9.45
CA LEU A 41 0.61 3.98 8.97
C LEU A 41 0.44 5.48 9.27
N LEU A 42 0.07 6.26 8.24
CA LEU A 42 -0.26 7.68 8.36
C LEU A 42 -1.75 7.95 8.22
N ALA A 43 -2.40 7.27 7.27
CA ALA A 43 -3.82 7.50 6.99
C ALA A 43 -4.47 6.18 6.56
N PHE A 44 -5.73 6.01 6.93
CA PHE A 44 -6.47 4.81 6.62
C PHE A 44 -7.94 5.14 6.45
N LEU A 45 -8.57 4.51 5.47
CA LEU A 45 -10.02 4.59 5.30
C LEU A 45 -10.55 3.22 4.89
N ARG A 46 -11.59 2.78 5.59
CA ARG A 46 -12.39 1.65 5.18
C ARG A 46 -13.68 2.21 4.59
N THR A 47 -13.88 2.05 3.29
CA THR A 47 -15.11 2.51 2.66
C THR A 47 -16.23 1.52 2.92
N ASP A 48 -17.46 1.97 2.74
CA ASP A 48 -18.62 1.11 2.96
C ASP A 48 -18.58 -0.08 2.01
N GLY A 49 -18.93 -1.26 2.53
CA GLY A 49 -18.91 -2.50 1.76
C GLY A 49 -17.56 -3.22 1.74
N CYS A 50 -16.54 -2.66 2.36
CA CYS A 50 -15.23 -3.32 2.46
C CYS A 50 -15.31 -4.55 3.36
N LYS A 51 -14.71 -5.65 2.94
CA LYS A 51 -14.63 -6.87 3.76
C LYS A 51 -13.61 -6.69 4.87
N LEU A 52 -13.90 -7.26 6.05
CA LEU A 52 -13.05 -7.08 7.23
C LEU A 52 -11.59 -7.52 7.04
N PRO A 53 -11.29 -8.67 6.40
CA PRO A 53 -9.89 -9.07 6.20
C PRO A 53 -9.07 -8.06 5.43
N SER A 54 -9.70 -7.25 4.58
CA SER A 54 -9.02 -6.26 3.75
C SER A 54 -8.40 -5.13 4.54
N ILE A 55 -8.85 -4.88 5.77
CA ILE A 55 -8.32 -3.81 6.61
C ILE A 55 -6.82 -4.00 6.84
N GLN A 56 -6.43 -5.13 7.41
CA GLN A 56 -5.02 -5.38 7.70
C GLN A 56 -4.21 -5.62 6.44
N ILE A 57 -4.80 -6.23 5.43
CA ILE A 57 -4.11 -6.49 4.16
C ILE A 57 -3.73 -5.18 3.46
N ALA A 58 -4.61 -4.18 3.44
CA ALA A 58 -4.27 -2.87 2.87
C ALA A 58 -3.11 -2.22 3.60
N ILE A 59 -3.11 -2.26 4.93
CA ILE A 59 -2.03 -1.74 5.76
C ILE A 59 -0.71 -2.46 5.42
N ASN A 60 -0.76 -3.78 5.30
CA ASN A 60 0.43 -4.58 4.98
C ASN A 60 0.95 -4.30 3.57
N LYS A 61 0.07 -4.06 2.61
CA LYS A 61 0.46 -3.69 1.24
C LYS A 61 1.20 -2.35 1.23
N ALA A 62 0.69 -1.35 1.94
CA ALA A 62 1.33 -0.04 2.05
C ALA A 62 2.70 -0.16 2.73
N PHE A 63 2.77 -0.92 3.81
CA PHE A 63 4.01 -1.20 4.54
C PHE A 63 5.07 -1.83 3.62
N THR A 64 4.69 -2.87 2.88
CA THR A 64 5.59 -3.61 2.00
C THR A 64 6.16 -2.70 0.91
N ALA A 65 5.27 -1.95 0.25
CA ALA A 65 5.69 -1.07 -0.85
C ALA A 65 6.60 0.05 -0.38
N ALA A 66 6.32 0.63 0.78
CA ALA A 66 7.15 1.69 1.35
C ALA A 66 8.54 1.18 1.72
N ARG A 67 8.61 0.07 2.43
CA ARG A 67 9.88 -0.48 2.91
C ARG A 67 10.75 -1.04 1.81
N GLU A 68 10.16 -1.77 0.86
CA GLU A 68 10.91 -2.37 -0.24
C GLU A 68 11.09 -1.42 -1.41
N GLN A 69 10.44 -0.26 -1.37
CA GLN A 69 10.57 0.80 -2.38
C GLN A 69 10.19 0.31 -3.77
N LYS A 70 9.24 -0.61 -3.84
CA LYS A 70 8.70 -1.17 -5.09
C LYS A 70 7.30 -1.71 -4.86
N PRO A 71 6.52 -1.96 -5.93
CA PRO A 71 5.18 -2.50 -5.76
C PRO A 71 5.18 -3.83 -5.00
N SER A 72 4.19 -4.02 -4.14
CA SER A 72 4.08 -5.25 -3.34
C SER A 72 4.01 -6.50 -4.22
N ARG A 73 3.40 -6.42 -5.42
CA ARG A 73 3.39 -7.52 -6.37
C ARG A 73 4.80 -7.90 -6.81
N ALA A 74 5.69 -6.93 -7.00
CA ALA A 74 7.07 -7.19 -7.39
C ALA A 74 7.83 -7.96 -6.30
N VAL A 75 7.55 -7.65 -5.03
CA VAL A 75 8.12 -8.41 -3.90
C VAL A 75 7.63 -9.86 -3.94
N GLY A 76 6.34 -10.06 -4.15
CA GLY A 76 5.76 -11.39 -4.27
C GLY A 76 6.31 -12.18 -5.45
N ASP A 77 6.47 -11.53 -6.60
CA ASP A 77 7.03 -12.18 -7.79
C ASP A 77 8.47 -12.61 -7.54
N SER A 78 9.27 -11.78 -6.88
CA SER A 78 10.65 -12.12 -6.52
C SER A 78 10.70 -13.33 -5.59
N SER A 79 9.82 -13.37 -4.59
CA SER A 79 9.71 -14.51 -3.68
C SER A 79 9.37 -15.80 -4.43
N ARG A 80 8.40 -15.75 -5.33
CA ARG A 80 7.98 -16.92 -6.11
C ARG A 80 9.05 -17.36 -7.11
N ASP A 81 9.63 -16.42 -7.83
CA ASP A 81 10.59 -16.73 -8.91
C ASP A 81 11.90 -17.29 -8.36
N HIS A 82 12.34 -16.81 -7.20
CA HIS A 82 13.58 -17.24 -6.58
C HIS A 82 13.38 -18.24 -5.44
N GLN A 83 12.13 -18.60 -5.14
CA GLN A 83 11.78 -19.63 -4.16
C GLN A 83 12.30 -19.34 -2.73
N TRP A 84 12.30 -18.08 -2.34
CA TRP A 84 12.60 -17.72 -0.95
C TRP A 84 11.30 -17.36 -0.21
N PRO A 85 11.17 -17.75 1.07
CA PRO A 85 9.96 -17.44 1.82
C PRO A 85 9.92 -15.98 2.28
N MET A 86 8.72 -15.38 2.25
CA MET A 86 8.50 -14.02 2.74
C MET A 86 8.85 -13.87 4.23
N THR A 87 8.80 -14.96 4.98
CA THR A 87 9.14 -14.95 6.41
C THR A 87 10.60 -14.58 6.67
N ASN A 88 11.47 -14.63 5.65
CA ASN A 88 12.85 -14.17 5.79
C ASN A 88 12.94 -12.69 6.18
N PHE A 89 11.94 -11.88 5.86
CA PHE A 89 11.92 -10.48 6.28
C PHE A 89 11.81 -10.31 7.80
N GLY A 90 11.33 -11.33 8.51
CA GLY A 90 11.20 -11.28 9.97
C GLY A 90 10.10 -10.37 10.47
N ASP A 91 9.20 -9.91 9.60
CA ASP A 91 8.08 -9.04 9.94
C ASP A 91 6.85 -9.53 9.16
N LEU A 92 5.79 -9.85 9.90
CA LEU A 92 4.58 -10.43 9.32
C LEU A 92 3.76 -9.44 8.50
N ARG A 93 4.12 -8.16 8.51
CA ARG A 93 3.45 -7.14 7.70
C ARG A 93 3.82 -7.20 6.22
N TYR A 94 4.90 -7.90 5.86
CA TYR A 94 5.24 -8.10 4.45
C TYR A 94 4.20 -8.97 3.76
N THR A 95 3.76 -8.56 2.59
CA THR A 95 2.78 -9.33 1.80
C THR A 95 3.22 -9.43 0.36
N ALA A 96 2.85 -10.56 -0.27
CA ALA A 96 3.17 -10.86 -1.67
C ALA A 96 2.08 -10.41 -2.64
N TRP A 97 0.92 -9.98 -2.14
CA TRP A 97 -0.22 -9.62 -2.98
C TRP A 97 -0.06 -8.23 -3.56
N GLY A 98 -0.51 -8.04 -4.80
CA GLY A 98 -0.52 -6.76 -5.48
C GLY A 98 -1.55 -5.81 -4.90
N GLY A 99 -1.36 -4.51 -5.14
CA GLY A 99 -2.21 -3.45 -4.63
C GLY A 99 -1.48 -2.47 -3.72
N GLY A 100 -0.18 -2.70 -3.48
CA GLY A 100 0.67 -1.74 -2.80
C GLY A 100 1.65 -1.13 -3.79
N VAL A 101 1.80 0.20 -3.76
CA VAL A 101 2.78 0.90 -4.60
C VAL A 101 3.51 1.93 -3.77
N PRO A 102 4.80 2.17 -4.05
CA PRO A 102 5.52 3.23 -3.37
C PRO A 102 5.06 4.60 -3.84
N LEU A 103 5.05 5.56 -2.94
CA LEU A 103 4.84 6.97 -3.25
C LEU A 103 6.19 7.62 -3.43
N VAL A 104 6.38 8.26 -4.59
CA VAL A 104 7.67 8.85 -4.97
C VAL A 104 7.52 10.36 -5.11
N TYR A 105 8.46 11.09 -4.52
CA TYR A 105 8.55 12.54 -4.68
C TYR A 105 10.02 12.93 -4.86
N ALA A 106 10.29 13.72 -5.90
CA ALA A 106 11.66 14.18 -6.20
C ALA A 106 12.68 13.03 -6.25
N GLY A 107 12.30 11.89 -6.83
CA GLY A 107 13.17 10.72 -6.95
C GLY A 107 13.36 9.91 -5.68
N GLN A 108 12.65 10.26 -4.60
CA GLN A 108 12.74 9.55 -3.33
C GLN A 108 11.42 8.86 -3.02
N VAL A 109 11.48 7.67 -2.44
CA VAL A 109 10.30 7.01 -1.88
C VAL A 109 9.97 7.67 -0.56
N VAL A 110 8.80 8.29 -0.48
CA VAL A 110 8.34 9.01 0.72
C VAL A 110 7.25 8.25 1.47
N GLY A 111 6.78 7.14 0.92
CA GLY A 111 5.76 6.33 1.57
C GLY A 111 5.28 5.21 0.67
N GLY A 112 4.15 4.65 1.03
CA GLY A 112 3.48 3.63 0.25
C GLY A 112 1.98 3.73 0.41
N VAL A 113 1.24 3.28 -0.60
CA VAL A 113 -0.21 3.17 -0.55
C VAL A 113 -0.62 1.74 -0.81
N GLY A 114 -1.61 1.26 -0.08
CA GLY A 114 -2.16 -0.07 -0.24
C GLY A 114 -3.66 -0.03 -0.39
N VAL A 115 -4.18 -0.77 -1.36
CA VAL A 115 -5.62 -0.94 -1.57
C VAL A 115 -5.93 -2.43 -1.50
N SER A 116 -6.99 -2.77 -0.76
CA SER A 116 -7.42 -4.15 -0.61
C SER A 116 -8.94 -4.23 -0.50
N GLY A 117 -9.52 -5.28 -1.07
CA GLY A 117 -10.95 -5.53 -1.03
C GLY A 117 -11.57 -5.82 -2.37
N LEU A 118 -10.83 -5.64 -3.45
CA LEU A 118 -11.23 -5.96 -4.82
C LEU A 118 -10.34 -7.12 -5.31
N PRO A 119 -10.63 -7.71 -6.47
CA PRO A 119 -9.67 -8.61 -7.08
C PRO A 119 -8.29 -7.94 -7.19
N GLU A 120 -7.23 -8.72 -7.01
CA GLU A 120 -5.86 -8.18 -6.92
C GLU A 120 -5.53 -7.21 -8.06
N GLU A 121 -5.94 -7.53 -9.27
CA GLU A 121 -5.67 -6.70 -10.45
C GLU A 121 -6.34 -5.33 -10.36
N GLU A 122 -7.56 -5.26 -9.81
CA GLU A 122 -8.26 -4.00 -9.59
C GLU A 122 -7.61 -3.19 -8.47
N ASP A 123 -7.16 -3.84 -7.40
CA ASP A 123 -6.41 -3.19 -6.32
C ASP A 123 -5.13 -2.55 -6.87
N MET A 124 -4.44 -3.23 -7.78
CA MET A 124 -3.23 -2.73 -8.40
C MET A 124 -3.48 -1.49 -9.26
N VAL A 125 -4.59 -1.43 -9.97
CA VAL A 125 -4.95 -0.27 -10.81
C VAL A 125 -5.25 0.95 -9.95
N LEU A 126 -5.96 0.76 -8.83
CA LEU A 126 -6.32 1.87 -7.93
C LEU A 126 -5.14 2.41 -7.15
N ALA A 127 -4.23 1.54 -6.81
CA ALA A 127 -3.01 1.96 -6.10
C ALA A 127 -2.05 2.67 -7.05
#